data_53433c3b8d8399392ad2df247d4596cc
#
_entry.id   53433c3b8d8399392ad2df247d4596cc
#
_cell.length_a   1.000
_cell.length_b   1.000
_cell.length_c   1.000
_cell.angle_alpha   90.00
_cell.angle_beta   90.00
_cell.angle_gamma   90.00
#
_symmetry.space_group_name_H-M   'P 1'
#
loop_
_entity.id
_entity.type
_entity.pdbx_description
1 polymer ?
#
loop_
_entity_poly.entity_id
_entity_poly.type
_entity_poly.pdbx_seq_one_letter_code
_entity_poly.pdbx_strand_id
1 'polypeptide(L)'
;MMDQYFEIKEAHPDTVLFFRMGDFYEMFHDDAEIVSKELGLTLTSRDKKAENPIPMAGFPWHALEDNLKKMVRKGYKITLCEQEQELRPGA
;
A
#
# COMPACT_ATOMS: atom_id res chain seq x y z
N MET A 1 9.32 0.09 -10.09
CA MET A 1 8.18 0.24 -9.21
C MET A 1 8.53 0.16 -7.74
N MET A 2 9.26 -0.85 -7.32
CA MET A 2 9.64 -0.93 -5.91
C MET A 2 10.54 0.21 -5.48
N ASP A 3 11.33 0.75 -6.39
CA ASP A 3 12.19 1.88 -6.06
C ASP A 3 11.36 3.09 -5.66
N GLN A 4 10.26 3.31 -6.37
CA GLN A 4 9.37 4.42 -6.06
C GLN A 4 8.71 4.21 -4.70
N TYR A 5 8.31 2.99 -4.42
CA TYR A 5 7.72 2.65 -3.14
C TYR A 5 8.68 2.97 -2.00
N PHE A 6 9.93 2.52 -2.13
CA PHE A 6 10.91 2.74 -1.08
C PHE A 6 11.27 4.20 -0.90
N GLU A 7 11.30 4.94 -2.00
CA GLU A 7 11.57 6.38 -1.94
C GLU A 7 10.52 7.08 -1.11
N ILE A 8 9.26 6.77 -1.34
CA ILE A 8 8.17 7.39 -0.62
C ILE A 8 8.17 6.94 0.83
N LYS A 9 8.41 5.66 1.05
CA LYS A 9 8.42 5.12 2.41
C LYS A 9 9.54 5.75 3.23
N GLU A 10 10.67 5.98 2.61
CA GLU A 10 11.80 6.60 3.26
C GLU A 10 11.50 8.04 3.67
N ALA A 11 10.73 8.74 2.85
CA ALA A 11 10.33 10.10 3.15
C ALA A 11 9.27 10.16 4.26
N HIS A 12 8.52 9.08 4.46
CA HIS A 12 7.45 9.03 5.43
C HIS A 12 7.52 7.74 6.25
N PRO A 13 8.62 7.53 6.98
CA PRO A 13 8.86 6.23 7.62
C PRO A 13 7.90 5.90 8.75
N ASP A 14 7.26 6.92 9.33
CA ASP A 14 6.35 6.71 10.45
C ASP A 14 4.93 6.43 10.02
N THR A 15 4.69 6.26 8.73
CA THR A 15 3.33 6.07 8.23
C THR A 15 3.21 4.73 7.53
N VAL A 16 1.97 4.28 7.36
CA VAL A 16 1.67 3.11 6.55
C VAL A 16 1.39 3.63 5.15
N LEU A 17 2.06 3.10 4.17
CA LEU A 17 1.95 3.58 2.79
C LEU A 17 0.94 2.77 2.00
N PHE A 18 -0.11 3.42 1.54
CA PHE A 18 -1.07 2.85 0.61
C PHE A 18 -0.69 3.31 -0.79
N PHE A 19 -0.21 2.38 -1.59
CA PHE A 19 0.33 2.72 -2.91
C PHE A 19 -0.64 2.28 -3.99
N ARG A 20 -1.19 3.23 -4.74
CA ARG A 20 -2.18 2.94 -5.77
C ARG A 20 -1.53 2.31 -6.99
N MET A 21 -2.02 1.16 -7.38
CA MET A 21 -1.54 0.48 -8.57
C MET A 21 -2.74 -0.02 -9.33
N GLY A 22 -3.09 0.68 -10.40
CA GLY A 22 -4.27 0.32 -11.17
C GLY A 22 -5.52 0.47 -10.34
N ASP A 23 -6.26 -0.60 -10.18
CA ASP A 23 -7.51 -0.59 -9.44
C ASP A 23 -7.37 -0.96 -7.97
N PHE A 24 -6.15 -1.13 -7.50
CA PHE A 24 -5.92 -1.53 -6.12
C PHE A 24 -4.98 -0.58 -5.41
N TYR A 25 -5.11 -0.55 -4.08
CA TYR A 25 -4.08 0.00 -3.22
C TYR A 25 -3.31 -1.17 -2.66
N GLU A 26 -2.01 -1.11 -2.74
CA GLU A 26 -1.16 -2.21 -2.31
C GLU A 26 -0.18 -1.75 -1.26
N MET A 27 0.15 -2.67 -0.36
CA MET A 27 1.11 -2.44 0.69
C MET A 27 2.14 -3.54 0.64
N PHE A 28 3.36 -3.23 1.04
CA PHE A 28 4.46 -4.17 0.98
C PHE A 28 5.23 -4.20 2.28
N HIS A 29 5.96 -5.29 2.51
CA HIS A 29 6.84 -5.44 3.65
C HIS A 29 6.08 -5.29 4.97
N ASP A 30 6.60 -4.54 5.91
CA ASP A 30 5.97 -4.38 7.22
C ASP A 30 4.58 -3.78 7.13
N ASP A 31 4.37 -2.87 6.20
CA ASP A 31 3.05 -2.25 6.04
C ASP A 31 2.03 -3.29 5.62
N ALA A 32 2.42 -4.23 4.76
CA ALA A 32 1.51 -5.30 4.36
C ALA A 32 1.11 -6.15 5.55
N GLU A 33 2.05 -6.44 6.43
CA GLU A 33 1.75 -7.24 7.60
C GLU A 33 0.84 -6.50 8.56
N ILE A 34 1.10 -5.22 8.76
CA ILE A 34 0.27 -4.40 9.63
C ILE A 34 -1.15 -4.32 9.10
N VAL A 35 -1.30 -3.98 7.83
CA VAL A 35 -2.63 -3.77 7.27
C VAL A 35 -3.41 -5.07 7.17
N SER A 36 -2.75 -6.17 6.81
CA SER A 36 -3.45 -7.44 6.74
C SER A 36 -3.99 -7.84 8.10
N LYS A 37 -3.24 -7.57 9.16
CA LYS A 37 -3.68 -7.89 10.50
C LYS A 37 -4.81 -6.97 10.94
N GLU A 38 -4.67 -5.68 10.70
CA GLU A 38 -5.63 -4.71 11.21
C GLU A 38 -6.93 -4.70 10.42
N LEU A 39 -6.87 -4.97 9.13
CA LEU A 39 -8.06 -4.94 8.29
C LEU A 39 -8.56 -6.32 7.89
N GLY A 40 -7.87 -7.36 8.32
CA GLY A 40 -8.27 -8.73 7.97
C GLY A 40 -8.04 -9.08 6.52
N LEU A 41 -7.05 -8.47 5.89
CA LEU A 41 -6.75 -8.76 4.50
C LEU A 41 -5.85 -9.99 4.39
N THR A 42 -5.91 -10.64 3.24
CA THR A 42 -5.05 -11.79 3.00
C THR A 42 -3.64 -11.30 2.72
N LEU A 43 -2.70 -11.79 3.51
CA LEU A 43 -1.30 -11.49 3.27
C LEU A 43 -0.79 -12.48 2.24
N THR A 44 -0.18 -11.96 1.19
CA THR A 44 0.37 -12.82 0.16
C THR A 44 1.82 -12.39 -0.08
N SER A 45 2.42 -12.85 -1.15
CA SER A 45 3.80 -12.50 -1.48
C SER A 45 3.88 -12.10 -2.93
N ARG A 46 4.63 -11.06 -3.17
CA ARG A 46 4.99 -10.71 -4.51
C ARG A 46 6.15 -11.61 -4.87
N ASP A 47 6.14 -12.20 -6.02
CA ASP A 47 7.18 -13.07 -6.50
C ASP A 47 7.42 -14.23 -5.56
N LYS A 48 6.43 -15.08 -5.48
CA LYS A 48 6.47 -16.23 -4.57
C LYS A 48 7.63 -17.18 -4.80
N LYS A 49 8.19 -17.15 -5.98
CA LYS A 49 9.29 -18.05 -6.30
C LYS A 49 10.65 -17.50 -5.94
N ALA A 50 10.70 -16.25 -5.52
CA ALA A 50 11.95 -15.64 -5.14
C ALA A 50 12.45 -16.24 -3.84
N GLU A 51 13.73 -16.15 -3.63
CA GLU A 51 14.33 -16.64 -2.41
C GLU A 51 13.80 -15.86 -1.22
N ASN A 52 13.57 -14.56 -1.38
CA ASN A 52 13.03 -13.73 -0.32
C ASN A 52 11.77 -13.06 -0.81
N PRO A 53 10.63 -13.74 -0.74
CA PRO A 53 9.39 -13.17 -1.22
C PRO A 53 9.02 -11.92 -0.42
N ILE A 54 8.47 -10.94 -1.10
CA ILE A 54 8.09 -9.69 -0.47
C ILE A 54 6.65 -9.81 0.01
N PRO A 55 6.38 -9.62 1.31
CA PRO A 55 5.00 -9.63 1.79
C PRO A 55 4.19 -8.53 1.12
N MET A 56 2.97 -8.87 0.76
CA MET A 56 2.10 -7.96 0.03
C MET A 56 0.65 -8.15 0.46
N ALA A 57 -0.08 -7.05 0.55
CA ALA A 57 -1.51 -7.09 0.78
C ALA A 57 -2.13 -5.96 -0.02
N GLY A 58 -3.42 -6.04 -0.27
CA GLY A 58 -4.05 -4.98 -1.04
C GLY A 58 -5.56 -5.03 -0.94
N PHE A 59 -6.20 -3.96 -1.41
CA PHE A 59 -7.64 -3.90 -1.48
C PHE A 59 -8.04 -3.04 -2.68
N PRO A 60 -9.27 -3.23 -3.19
CA PRO A 60 -9.72 -2.44 -4.34
C PRO A 60 -9.79 -0.96 -4.00
N TRP A 61 -9.56 -0.12 -5.00
CA TRP A 61 -9.51 1.32 -4.76
C TRP A 61 -10.78 1.87 -4.12
N HIS A 62 -11.95 1.29 -4.44
CA HIS A 62 -13.19 1.81 -3.90
C HIS A 62 -13.38 1.51 -2.41
N ALA A 63 -12.53 0.67 -1.85
CA ALA A 63 -12.57 0.40 -0.41
C ALA A 63 -11.65 1.33 0.38
N LEU A 64 -11.03 2.29 -0.28
CA LEU A 64 -10.05 3.15 0.39
C LEU A 64 -10.66 3.90 1.57
N GLU A 65 -11.80 4.52 1.36
CA GLU A 65 -12.38 5.37 2.39
C GLU A 65 -12.65 4.61 3.67
N ASP A 66 -13.26 3.44 3.56
CA ASP A 66 -13.55 2.64 4.74
C ASP A 66 -12.29 2.15 5.42
N ASN A 67 -11.35 1.69 4.63
CA ASN A 67 -10.11 1.15 5.19
C ASN A 67 -9.25 2.26 5.80
N LEU A 68 -9.25 3.42 5.17
CA LEU A 68 -8.52 4.56 5.70
C LEU A 68 -9.08 4.96 7.05
N LYS A 69 -10.40 5.03 7.17
CA LYS A 69 -11.02 5.38 8.43
C LYS A 69 -10.68 4.38 9.53
N LYS A 70 -10.69 3.10 9.19
CA LYS A 70 -10.37 2.07 10.16
C LYS A 70 -8.96 2.21 10.68
N MET A 71 -8.02 2.45 9.77
CA MET A 71 -6.62 2.58 10.18
C MET A 71 -6.39 3.83 11.02
N VAL A 72 -6.99 4.94 10.63
CA VAL A 72 -6.84 6.19 11.36
C VAL A 72 -7.43 6.04 12.77
N ARG A 73 -8.58 5.38 12.89
CA ARG A 73 -9.18 5.15 14.21
C ARG A 73 -8.31 4.31 15.11
N LYS A 74 -7.48 3.46 14.53
CA LYS A 74 -6.57 2.63 15.30
C LYS A 74 -5.27 3.35 15.65
N GLY A 75 -5.15 4.59 15.21
CA GLY A 75 -3.99 5.41 15.56
C GLY A 75 -2.88 5.44 14.53
N TYR A 76 -3.12 4.87 13.37
CA TYR A 76 -2.09 4.86 12.33
C TYR A 76 -2.14 6.11 11.48
N LYS A 77 -0.97 6.54 11.04
CA LYS A 77 -0.87 7.61 10.06
C LYS A 77 -0.71 6.97 8.69
N ILE A 78 -1.44 7.46 7.71
CA ILE A 78 -1.44 6.85 6.39
C ILE A 78 -0.90 7.83 5.37
N THR A 79 0.00 7.36 4.53
CA THR A 79 0.46 8.13 3.38
C THR A 79 -0.18 7.50 2.15
N LEU A 80 -0.85 8.30 1.35
CA LEU A 80 -1.44 7.83 0.10
C LEU A 80 -0.55 8.23 -1.05
N CYS A 81 -0.23 7.28 -1.90
CA CYS A 81 0.53 7.55 -3.10
C CYS A 81 -0.27 7.09 -4.30
N GLU A 82 -0.68 8.03 -5.14
CA GLU A 82 -1.33 7.69 -6.39
C GLU A 82 -0.27 7.58 -7.45
N GLN A 83 -0.37 6.53 -8.24
CA GLN A 83 0.57 6.37 -9.31
C GLN A 83 0.29 7.43 -10.36
N GLU A 84 1.33 8.22 -10.74
CA GLU A 84 1.10 9.24 -11.60
C GLU A 84 1.01 8.87 -12.94
N GLN A 85 0.24 8.98 -13.61
CA GLN A 85 0.17 8.54 -14.91
C GLN A 85 -0.12 9.57 -15.76
N GLU A 86 -0.19 9.78 -15.68
CA GLU A 86 -0.49 10.36 -16.28
C GLU A 86 -1.08 11.19 -16.48
N LEU A 87 -1.00 11.58 -16.45
CA LEU A 87 -1.57 12.33 -16.45
C LEU A 87 -1.61 13.06 -17.41
N ARG A 88 -1.70 12.99 -18.02
CA ARG A 88 -1.76 13.37 -18.87
C ARG A 88 -2.27 14.24 -19.26
N PRO A 89 -2.02 14.63 -19.61
CA PRO A 89 -2.41 15.52 -20.05
C PRO A 89 -3.09 15.63 -20.84
N GLY A 90 -3.16 15.80 -21.04
CA GLY A 90 -3.86 15.93 -21.79
C GLY A 90 -4.56 15.70 -21.63
N ALA A 91 -4.10 15.39 -21.06
CA ALA A 91 -4.81 15.09 -20.92
C ALA A 91 -5.10 15.68 -20.49
#